data_0cfe43a27c5111213c490657a84b50ab
#
_entry.id   0cfe43a27c5111213c490657a84b50ab
#
_cell.length_a   1.000
_cell.length_b   1.000
_cell.length_c   1.000
_cell.angle_alpha   90.00
_cell.angle_beta   90.00
_cell.angle_gamma   90.00
#
_symmetry.space_group_name_H-M   'P 1'
#
loop_
_entity.id
_entity.type
_entity.pdbx_description
1 polymer ?
#
loop_
_entity_poly.entity_id
_entity_poly.type
_entity_poly.pdbx_seq_one_letter_code
_entity_poly.pdbx_strand_id
1 'polypeptide(L)'
;MPTVAETFEVMPTIFNSAAAAGLNKTIQWNITGEQAGVYAFRIHDGVCEPVPGGVDKPDVTFTISDKDWIALTEGKLDAQSAFFSGQLKIAGDMGLALRVPQLFPTSRS
;
A
#
# COMPACT_ATOMS: atom_id res chain seq x y z
N MET A 1 4.08 -15.50 -11.65
CA MET A 1 3.30 -14.42 -11.04
C MET A 1 3.73 -14.21 -9.60
N PRO A 2 3.95 -12.97 -9.17
CA PRO A 2 4.30 -12.75 -7.78
C PRO A 2 3.11 -13.03 -6.86
N THR A 3 3.40 -13.47 -5.66
CA THR A 3 2.37 -13.59 -4.62
C THR A 3 2.16 -12.21 -3.98
N VAL A 4 1.05 -12.07 -3.25
CA VAL A 4 0.81 -10.84 -2.51
C VAL A 4 1.96 -10.56 -1.53
N ALA A 5 2.41 -11.57 -0.80
CA ALA A 5 3.52 -11.39 0.15
C ALA A 5 4.78 -10.90 -0.55
N GLU A 6 5.08 -11.42 -1.72
CA GLU A 6 6.28 -11.00 -2.47
C GLU A 6 6.18 -9.53 -2.89
N THR A 7 4.99 -9.05 -3.26
CA THR A 7 4.84 -7.64 -3.63
C THR A 7 5.12 -6.73 -2.44
N PHE A 8 4.69 -7.12 -1.24
CA PHE A 8 4.95 -6.31 -0.05
C PHE A 8 6.41 -6.38 0.38
N GLU A 9 7.11 -7.48 0.09
CA GLU A 9 8.55 -7.56 0.34
C GLU A 9 9.34 -6.60 -0.54
N VAL A 10 8.85 -6.32 -1.73
CA VAL A 10 9.49 -5.41 -2.66
C VAL A 10 9.25 -3.93 -2.29
N MET A 11 8.13 -3.63 -1.66
CA MET A 11 7.74 -2.25 -1.42
C MET A 11 8.80 -1.41 -0.68
N PRO A 12 9.47 -1.92 0.36
CA PRO A 12 10.54 -1.13 0.98
C PRO A 12 11.69 -0.81 0.04
N THR A 13 11.91 -1.64 -0.97
CA THR A 13 13.01 -1.42 -1.92
C THR A 13 12.70 -0.33 -2.94
N ILE A 14 11.42 -0.06 -3.19
CA ILE A 14 11.02 0.98 -4.13
C ILE A 14 10.55 2.25 -3.40
N PHE A 15 10.63 2.25 -2.08
CA PHE A 15 10.19 3.39 -1.27
C PHE A 15 10.99 4.64 -1.59
N ASN A 16 10.29 5.73 -1.85
CA ASN A 16 10.90 7.02 -2.16
C ASN A 16 11.02 7.84 -0.88
N SER A 17 12.19 7.80 -0.25
CA SER A 17 12.42 8.49 1.00
C SER A 17 12.34 10.01 0.85
N ALA A 18 12.68 10.54 -0.31
CA ALA A 18 12.59 11.98 -0.55
C ALA A 18 11.13 12.45 -0.51
N ALA A 19 10.21 11.66 -1.05
CA ALA A 19 8.79 11.99 -1.01
C ALA A 19 8.21 11.86 0.41
N ALA A 20 8.91 11.17 1.30
CA ALA A 20 8.48 10.94 2.67
C ALA A 20 9.11 11.91 3.67
N ALA A 21 9.78 12.94 3.21
CA ALA A 21 10.46 13.89 4.11
C ALA A 21 9.47 14.48 5.11
N GLY A 22 9.78 14.36 6.40
CA GLY A 22 8.91 14.88 7.45
C GLY A 22 7.69 14.04 7.75
N LEU A 23 7.50 12.93 7.05
CA LEU A 23 6.34 12.08 7.25
C LEU A 23 6.57 11.12 8.42
N ASN A 24 5.56 11.00 9.28
CA ASN A 24 5.57 10.06 10.40
C ASN A 24 4.17 9.45 10.48
N LYS A 25 3.92 8.45 9.65
CA LYS A 25 2.60 7.86 9.47
C LYS A 25 2.70 6.36 9.29
N THR A 26 1.60 5.66 9.56
CA THR A 26 1.50 4.22 9.37
C THR A 26 0.43 3.92 8.32
N ILE A 27 0.77 3.09 7.35
CA ILE A 27 -0.12 2.70 6.26
C ILE A 27 -0.33 1.19 6.38
N GLN A 28 -1.59 0.76 6.29
CA GLN A 28 -1.93 -0.65 6.39
C GLN A 28 -2.75 -1.08 5.20
N TRP A 29 -2.46 -2.27 4.69
CA TRP A 29 -3.24 -2.91 3.63
C TRP A 29 -3.85 -4.19 4.18
N ASN A 30 -5.17 -4.32 4.05
CA ASN A 30 -5.89 -5.55 4.35
C ASN A 30 -6.22 -6.22 3.03
N ILE A 31 -5.59 -7.36 2.79
CA ILE A 31 -5.79 -8.11 1.55
C ILE A 31 -6.78 -9.23 1.83
N THR A 32 -7.81 -9.35 0.99
CA THR A 32 -8.81 -10.39 1.11
C THR A 32 -8.62 -11.45 0.02
N GLY A 33 -9.30 -12.60 0.16
CA GLY A 33 -9.23 -13.67 -0.82
C GLY A 33 -8.34 -14.81 -0.37
N GLU A 34 -7.82 -15.57 -1.33
CA GLU A 34 -7.00 -16.74 -1.05
C GLU A 34 -5.67 -16.39 -0.41
N GLN A 35 -5.12 -15.25 -0.78
CA GLN A 35 -3.85 -14.77 -0.23
C GLN A 35 -4.09 -13.68 0.82
N ALA A 36 -5.15 -13.84 1.62
CA ALA A 36 -5.52 -12.85 2.62
C ALA A 36 -4.40 -12.63 3.63
N GLY A 37 -4.27 -11.37 4.06
CA GLY A 37 -3.26 -11.01 5.05
C GLY A 37 -3.30 -9.52 5.33
N VAL A 38 -2.59 -9.13 6.37
CA VAL A 38 -2.49 -7.73 6.78
C VAL A 38 -1.03 -7.31 6.68
N TYR A 39 -0.78 -6.24 5.94
CA TYR A 39 0.56 -5.71 5.70
C TYR A 39 0.59 -4.25 6.08
N ALA A 40 1.52 -3.85 6.91
CA ALA A 40 1.62 -2.47 7.34
C ALA A 40 3.07 -1.99 7.26
N PHE A 41 3.22 -0.68 7.00
CA PHE A 41 4.52 -0.03 7.00
C PHE A 41 4.44 1.22 7.84
N ARG A 42 5.41 1.37 8.74
CA ARG A 42 5.59 2.61 9.48
C ARG A 42 6.60 3.47 8.74
N ILE A 43 6.20 4.67 8.39
CA ILE A 43 7.05 5.60 7.66
C ILE A 43 7.50 6.69 8.61
N HIS A 44 8.81 6.74 8.88
CA HIS A 44 9.39 7.73 9.78
C HIS A 44 10.86 7.93 9.43
N ASP A 45 11.33 9.13 9.60
CA ASP A 45 12.75 9.47 9.39
C ASP A 45 13.28 9.03 8.03
N GLY A 46 12.44 9.07 7.01
CA GLY A 46 12.81 8.65 5.65
C GLY A 46 12.92 7.14 5.48
N VAL A 47 12.43 6.36 6.44
CA VAL A 47 12.51 4.91 6.44
C VAL A 47 11.12 4.31 6.30
N CYS A 48 11.00 3.22 5.55
CA CYS A 48 9.78 2.44 5.44
C CYS A 48 9.99 1.12 6.18
N GLU A 49 9.43 1.01 7.37
CA GLU A 49 9.63 -0.12 8.24
C GLU A 49 8.43 -1.07 8.20
N PRO A 50 8.60 -2.33 7.77
CA PRO A 50 7.50 -3.30 7.79
C PRO A 50 7.09 -3.60 9.23
N VAL A 51 5.77 -3.72 9.43
CA VAL A 51 5.20 -4.09 10.73
C VAL A 51 4.39 -5.36 10.52
N PRO A 52 4.98 -6.54 10.78
CA PRO A 52 4.28 -7.81 10.56
C PRO A 52 3.01 -7.89 11.41
N GLY A 53 1.92 -8.34 10.78
CA GLY A 53 0.63 -8.49 11.48
C GLY A 53 -0.18 -7.21 11.58
N GLY A 54 0.36 -6.09 11.15
CA GLY A 54 -0.36 -4.81 11.15
C GLY A 54 -0.29 -4.07 12.47
N VAL A 55 -1.08 -2.99 12.55
CA VAL A 55 -1.14 -2.14 13.75
C VAL A 55 -2.60 -1.91 14.13
N ASP A 56 -2.83 -1.54 15.39
CA ASP A 56 -4.18 -1.30 15.87
C ASP A 56 -4.83 -0.04 15.29
N LYS A 57 -4.04 1.01 15.09
CA LYS A 57 -4.56 2.31 14.65
C LYS A 57 -3.70 2.88 13.54
N PRO A 58 -3.78 2.32 12.33
CA PRO A 58 -3.05 2.91 11.21
C PRO A 58 -3.65 4.26 10.84
N ASP A 59 -2.82 5.12 10.27
CA ASP A 59 -3.28 6.43 9.80
C ASP A 59 -4.18 6.29 8.58
N VAL A 60 -3.91 5.31 7.73
CA VAL A 60 -4.78 4.98 6.60
C VAL A 60 -4.78 3.47 6.40
N THR A 61 -5.93 2.93 6.01
CA THR A 61 -6.08 1.50 5.71
C THR A 61 -6.68 1.34 4.31
N PHE A 62 -6.05 0.47 3.52
CA PHE A 62 -6.56 0.07 2.23
C PHE A 62 -7.06 -1.37 2.32
N THR A 63 -8.24 -1.62 1.78
CA THR A 63 -8.80 -2.98 1.71
C THR A 63 -9.06 -3.32 0.26
N ILE A 64 -8.49 -4.43 -0.20
CA ILE A 64 -8.58 -4.84 -1.60
C ILE A 64 -8.37 -6.36 -1.68
N SER A 65 -8.96 -6.99 -2.69
CA SER A 65 -8.76 -8.43 -2.89
C SER A 65 -7.34 -8.70 -3.41
N ASP A 66 -6.89 -9.95 -3.23
CA ASP A 66 -5.57 -10.36 -3.67
C ASP A 66 -5.41 -10.19 -5.19
N LYS A 67 -6.42 -10.57 -5.96
CA LYS A 67 -6.37 -10.46 -7.42
C LYS A 67 -6.28 -9.01 -7.88
N ASP A 68 -7.09 -8.15 -7.25
CA ASP A 68 -7.08 -6.73 -7.60
C ASP A 68 -5.79 -6.06 -7.17
N TRP A 69 -5.24 -6.46 -6.04
CA TRP A 69 -3.94 -5.93 -5.59
C TRP A 69 -2.84 -6.26 -6.59
N ILE A 70 -2.77 -7.53 -7.02
CA ILE A 70 -1.78 -7.94 -8.02
C ILE A 70 -1.97 -7.17 -9.32
N ALA A 71 -3.22 -6.99 -9.77
CA ALA A 71 -3.50 -6.22 -10.99
C ALA A 71 -3.03 -4.78 -10.85
N LEU A 72 -3.19 -4.18 -9.67
CA LEU A 72 -2.69 -2.84 -9.38
C LEU A 72 -1.17 -2.78 -9.51
N THR A 73 -0.46 -3.74 -8.91
CA THR A 73 1.01 -3.75 -8.95
C THR A 73 1.54 -3.98 -10.35
N GLU A 74 0.78 -4.66 -11.20
CA GLU A 74 1.17 -4.94 -12.58
C GLU A 74 0.75 -3.84 -13.55
N GLY A 75 0.08 -2.80 -13.05
CA GLY A 75 -0.37 -1.72 -13.90
C GLY A 75 -1.61 -2.04 -14.73
N LYS A 76 -2.27 -3.14 -14.45
CA LYS A 76 -3.48 -3.58 -15.17
C LYS A 76 -4.75 -2.97 -14.59
N LEU A 77 -4.69 -2.51 -13.35
CA LEU A 77 -5.81 -1.88 -12.67
C LEU A 77 -5.33 -0.54 -12.13
N ASP A 78 -6.11 0.50 -12.40
CA ASP A 78 -5.81 1.84 -11.90
C ASP A 78 -6.41 2.01 -10.50
N ALA A 79 -5.62 2.54 -9.57
CA ALA A 79 -6.06 2.70 -8.17
C ALA A 79 -7.28 3.60 -8.05
N GLN A 80 -7.32 4.68 -8.83
CA GLN A 80 -8.43 5.61 -8.79
C GLN A 80 -9.71 4.94 -9.29
N SER A 81 -9.62 4.21 -10.40
CA SER A 81 -10.76 3.46 -10.94
C SER A 81 -11.21 2.39 -9.95
N ALA A 82 -10.28 1.70 -9.32
CA ALA A 82 -10.61 0.67 -8.33
C ALA A 82 -11.34 1.27 -7.12
N PHE A 83 -10.94 2.46 -6.70
CA PHE A 83 -11.60 3.14 -5.60
C PHE A 83 -13.04 3.51 -5.97
N PHE A 84 -13.25 4.09 -7.14
CA PHE A 84 -14.59 4.48 -7.58
C PHE A 84 -15.50 3.29 -7.83
N SER A 85 -14.97 2.16 -8.26
CA SER A 85 -15.77 0.96 -8.51
C SER A 85 -16.06 0.15 -7.25
N GLY A 86 -15.41 0.50 -6.11
CA GLY A 86 -15.57 -0.24 -4.87
C GLY A 86 -14.63 -1.41 -4.71
N GLN A 87 -13.74 -1.65 -5.66
CA GLN A 87 -12.74 -2.72 -5.55
C GLN A 87 -11.69 -2.40 -4.50
N LEU A 88 -11.34 -1.13 -4.37
CA LEU A 88 -10.40 -0.64 -3.37
C LEU A 88 -11.16 0.23 -2.36
N LYS A 89 -11.07 -0.12 -1.09
CA LYS A 89 -11.67 0.67 -0.02
C LYS A 89 -10.56 1.37 0.75
N ILE A 90 -10.80 2.62 1.09
CA ILE A 90 -9.83 3.45 1.80
C ILE A 90 -10.50 4.02 3.05
N ALA A 91 -9.86 3.85 4.19
CA ALA A 91 -10.34 4.40 5.46
C ALA A 91 -9.20 5.13 6.15
N GLY A 92 -9.49 6.29 6.72
CA GLY A 92 -8.51 7.07 7.46
C GLY A 92 -8.07 8.32 6.71
N ASP A 93 -6.79 8.61 6.75
CA ASP A 93 -6.22 9.85 6.21
C ASP A 93 -6.18 9.82 4.68
N MET A 94 -7.14 10.48 4.05
CA MET A 94 -7.22 10.52 2.58
C MET A 94 -6.06 11.29 1.96
N GLY A 95 -5.55 12.30 2.64
CA GLY A 95 -4.38 13.02 2.15
C GLY A 95 -3.17 12.11 2.06
N LEU A 96 -3.00 11.25 3.06
CA LEU A 96 -1.93 10.25 3.05
C LEU A 96 -2.16 9.22 1.93
N ALA A 97 -3.42 8.79 1.76
CA ALA A 97 -3.75 7.83 0.72
C ALA A 97 -3.36 8.35 -0.67
N LEU A 98 -3.57 9.62 -0.93
CA LEU A 98 -3.23 10.23 -2.21
C LEU A 98 -1.72 10.33 -2.43
N ARG A 99 -0.93 10.26 -1.36
CA ARG A 99 0.53 10.31 -1.45
C ARG A 99 1.17 8.95 -1.69
N VAL A 100 0.43 7.87 -1.48
CA VAL A 100 0.99 6.51 -1.59
C VAL A 100 1.65 6.25 -2.95
N PRO A 101 1.07 6.65 -4.09
CA PRO A 101 1.74 6.43 -5.38
C PRO A 101 3.10 7.13 -5.49
N GLN A 102 3.30 8.22 -4.76
CA GLN A 102 4.58 8.94 -4.75
C GLN A 102 5.57 8.27 -3.80
N LEU A 103 5.07 7.69 -2.70
CA LEU A 103 5.89 7.00 -1.73
C LEU A 103 6.39 5.66 -2.26
N PHE A 104 5.56 4.98 -3.04
CA PHE A 104 5.88 3.67 -3.61
C PHE A 104 5.66 3.70 -5.11
N PRO A 105 6.53 4.38 -5.86
CA PRO A 105 6.35 4.45 -7.32
C PRO A 105 6.53 3.07 -7.93
N THR A 106 5.56 2.66 -8.74
CA THR A 106 5.58 1.35 -9.38
C THR A 106 6.30 1.36 -10.71
N SER A 107 6.92 2.42 -11.06
CA SER A 107 7.76 2.62 -12.23
C SER A 107 7.33 1.81 -13.45
N ARG A 108 6.14 2.06 -13.86
CA ARG A 108 5.56 1.44 -15.04
C ARG A 108 5.68 2.36 -16.22
N SER A 109 6.79 2.75 -16.48
CA SER A 109 6.97 3.58 -17.67
C SER A 109 7.05 2.73 -18.91
#